data_6e37f535186371049ab1a0e35201053d
#
_entry.id   6e37f535186371049ab1a0e35201053d
#
_cell.length_a   1.000
_cell.length_b   1.000
_cell.length_c   1.000
_cell.angle_alpha   90.00
_cell.angle_beta   90.00
_cell.angle_gamma   90.00
#
_symmetry.space_group_name_H-M   'P 1'
#
loop_
_entity.id
_entity.type
_entity.pdbx_description
1 polymer ?
#
loop_
_entity_poly.entity_id
_entity_poly.type
_entity_poly.pdbx_seq_one_letter_code
_entity_poly.pdbx_strand_id
1 'polypeptide(L)'
;MVEGIGDEFQRSTKHSRERLLGGRLDWANKPETYKEYPSARKVPLPRNFPSSTLSFLEAVKKRKSVRSFFPEPLSLGDLAFLLWASTGIQRAEQGYEFRTVPSAGALYPIETYVIVNNVGGLEKGVYHYNILAYSLEELKNGDFGEEMAHAALEQKICAAAPVVLVWTAVFNRSKWKYAQRAYRYVYLDAGHIAQNLALSATSIGLGSCQIGAFFDEEVNQILGVDGVEESVLYLSVVGHPR
;
A
#
# COMPACT_ATOMS: atom_id res chain seq x y z
N MET A 1 27.90 -9.37 -18.94
CA MET A 1 27.10 -8.26 -18.38
C MET A 1 27.93 -7.63 -17.26
N VAL A 2 27.95 -6.31 -17.18
CA VAL A 2 28.62 -5.62 -16.06
C VAL A 2 27.77 -5.80 -14.82
N GLU A 3 28.41 -6.17 -13.70
CA GLU A 3 27.76 -6.33 -12.41
C GLU A 3 27.25 -4.98 -11.90
N GLY A 4 25.98 -4.92 -11.45
CA GLY A 4 25.30 -3.69 -11.03
C GLY A 4 24.86 -3.73 -9.56
N ILE A 5 24.25 -2.62 -9.11
CA ILE A 5 23.76 -2.47 -7.71
C ILE A 5 22.80 -3.60 -7.33
N GLY A 6 21.94 -4.07 -8.24
CA GLY A 6 21.02 -5.18 -7.98
C GLY A 6 21.73 -6.50 -7.72
N ASP A 7 22.81 -6.78 -8.44
CA ASP A 7 23.62 -7.99 -8.23
C ASP A 7 24.35 -7.93 -6.89
N GLU A 8 24.90 -6.75 -6.55
CA GLU A 8 25.54 -6.50 -5.27
C GLU A 8 24.53 -6.68 -4.11
N PHE A 9 23.34 -6.08 -4.24
CA PHE A 9 22.26 -6.25 -3.26
C PHE A 9 21.89 -7.71 -3.06
N GLN A 10 21.71 -8.49 -4.16
CA GLN A 10 21.40 -9.92 -4.08
C GLN A 10 22.50 -10.70 -3.38
N ARG A 11 23.76 -10.38 -3.65
CA ARG A 11 24.93 -11.06 -3.05
C ARG A 11 25.09 -10.70 -1.58
N SER A 12 25.08 -9.41 -1.26
CA SER A 12 25.38 -8.89 0.08
C SER A 12 24.29 -9.19 1.10
N THR A 13 23.05 -9.39 0.65
CA THR A 13 21.91 -9.70 1.54
C THR A 13 21.58 -11.19 1.64
N LYS A 14 22.43 -12.09 1.08
CA LYS A 14 22.29 -13.54 1.28
C LYS A 14 22.60 -13.91 2.74
N HIS A 15 21.80 -14.80 3.29
CA HIS A 15 22.16 -15.49 4.53
C HIS A 15 23.19 -16.59 4.24
N SER A 16 24.22 -16.70 5.09
CA SER A 16 25.07 -17.87 5.19
C SER A 16 25.12 -18.31 6.66
N ARG A 17 25.45 -19.59 6.92
CA ARG A 17 25.55 -20.11 8.29
C ARG A 17 26.59 -19.37 9.11
N GLU A 18 27.69 -18.93 8.47
CA GLU A 18 28.81 -18.23 9.11
C GLU A 18 28.45 -16.76 9.46
N ARG A 19 27.50 -16.16 8.73
CA ARG A 19 27.05 -14.76 8.92
C ARG A 19 25.81 -14.63 9.79
N LEU A 20 25.11 -15.75 10.08
CA LEU A 20 23.96 -15.79 10.99
C LEU A 20 24.45 -15.82 12.45
N LEU A 21 25.10 -14.75 12.88
CA LEU A 21 25.37 -14.53 14.30
C LEU A 21 24.08 -14.02 14.93
N GLY A 22 23.49 -14.82 15.81
CA GLY A 22 22.30 -14.43 16.57
C GLY A 22 22.60 -13.15 17.38
N GLY A 23 21.96 -12.04 17.00
CA GLY A 23 22.02 -10.78 17.73
C GLY A 23 20.84 -10.67 18.70
N ARG A 24 21.03 -9.98 19.83
CA ARG A 24 19.93 -9.57 20.71
C ARG A 24 19.26 -8.36 20.08
N LEU A 25 17.92 -8.43 19.92
CA LEU A 25 17.14 -7.30 19.43
C LEU A 25 17.11 -6.18 20.46
N ASP A 26 17.26 -4.96 19.99
CA ASP A 26 17.13 -3.73 20.80
C ASP A 26 15.66 -3.36 20.95
N TRP A 27 14.99 -3.98 21.91
CA TRP A 27 13.58 -3.76 22.16
C TRP A 27 13.26 -2.34 22.65
N ALA A 28 14.21 -1.66 23.28
CA ALA A 28 14.02 -0.29 23.75
C ALA A 28 13.88 0.71 22.59
N ASN A 29 14.48 0.40 21.44
CA ASN A 29 14.45 1.23 20.23
C ASN A 29 13.64 0.57 19.09
N LYS A 30 12.66 -0.28 19.44
CA LYS A 30 11.74 -0.82 18.44
C LYS A 30 10.91 0.32 17.82
N PRO A 31 10.91 0.49 16.48
CA PRO A 31 10.10 1.51 15.83
C PRO A 31 8.59 1.29 16.05
N GLU A 32 7.84 2.39 16.08
CA GLU A 32 6.38 2.36 16.17
C GLU A 32 5.76 1.61 14.98
N THR A 33 4.80 0.73 15.29
CA THR A 33 4.14 -0.11 14.29
C THR A 33 3.12 0.67 13.46
N TYR A 34 2.51 1.70 14.05
CA TYR A 34 1.46 2.51 13.42
C TYR A 34 1.93 3.94 13.23
N LYS A 35 1.63 4.47 12.05
CA LYS A 35 1.82 5.88 11.73
C LYS A 35 0.47 6.59 11.88
N GLU A 36 0.49 7.79 12.44
CA GLU A 36 -0.68 8.62 12.63
C GLU A 36 -0.37 10.07 12.26
N TYR A 37 -1.41 10.77 11.82
CA TYR A 37 -1.39 12.22 11.58
C TYR A 37 -2.41 12.89 12.51
N PRO A 38 -2.04 13.18 13.77
CA PRO A 38 -3.01 13.61 14.80
C PRO A 38 -3.77 14.91 14.46
N SER A 39 -3.13 15.81 13.68
CA SER A 39 -3.74 17.09 13.27
C SER A 39 -4.59 16.99 12.00
N ALA A 40 -4.60 15.85 11.32
CA ALA A 40 -5.36 15.66 10.11
C ALA A 40 -6.86 15.48 10.40
N ARG A 41 -7.71 15.97 9.50
CA ARG A 41 -9.14 15.66 9.53
C ARG A 41 -9.34 14.15 9.31
N LYS A 42 -10.04 13.51 10.23
CA LYS A 42 -10.31 12.07 10.18
C LYS A 42 -11.67 11.79 9.53
N VAL A 43 -11.68 10.91 8.54
CA VAL A 43 -12.89 10.39 7.92
C VAL A 43 -13.05 8.93 8.31
N PRO A 44 -14.01 8.59 9.17
CA PRO A 44 -14.27 7.21 9.58
C PRO A 44 -14.68 6.35 8.37
N LEU A 45 -14.15 5.14 8.28
CA LEU A 45 -14.50 4.20 7.23
C LEU A 45 -15.67 3.31 7.67
N PRO A 46 -16.64 3.04 6.78
CA PRO A 46 -17.74 2.12 7.09
C PRO A 46 -17.21 0.68 7.20
N ARG A 47 -17.76 -0.07 8.16
CA ARG A 47 -17.42 -1.49 8.40
C ARG A 47 -18.39 -2.46 7.71
N ASN A 48 -19.24 -1.95 6.83
CA ASN A 48 -20.19 -2.75 6.07
C ASN A 48 -19.50 -3.30 4.81
N PHE A 49 -19.02 -4.53 4.91
CA PHE A 49 -18.40 -5.19 3.76
C PHE A 49 -19.45 -5.66 2.75
N PRO A 50 -19.08 -5.80 1.46
CA PRO A 50 -19.98 -6.29 0.44
C PRO A 50 -20.60 -7.64 0.82
N SER A 51 -21.94 -7.75 0.72
CA SER A 51 -22.68 -8.97 1.06
C SER A 51 -22.53 -10.09 0.02
N SER A 52 -22.11 -9.74 -1.19
CA SER A 52 -21.89 -10.69 -2.29
C SER A 52 -20.55 -10.38 -2.96
N THR A 53 -19.71 -11.41 -3.02
CA THR A 53 -18.41 -11.36 -3.70
C THR A 53 -18.24 -12.62 -4.55
N LEU A 54 -17.37 -12.55 -5.55
CA LEU A 54 -16.95 -13.76 -6.28
C LEU A 54 -16.25 -14.73 -5.33
N SER A 55 -16.36 -16.03 -5.62
CA SER A 55 -15.50 -17.01 -4.95
C SER A 55 -14.02 -16.71 -5.24
N PHE A 56 -13.14 -17.16 -4.34
CA PHE A 56 -11.69 -17.01 -4.54
C PHE A 56 -11.23 -17.55 -5.91
N LEU A 57 -11.72 -18.72 -6.30
CA LEU A 57 -11.37 -19.34 -7.59
C LEU A 57 -11.80 -18.46 -8.78
N GLU A 58 -12.99 -17.87 -8.72
CA GLU A 58 -13.48 -16.99 -9.78
C GLU A 58 -12.71 -15.66 -9.80
N ALA A 59 -12.39 -15.08 -8.64
CA ALA A 59 -11.57 -13.88 -8.56
C ALA A 59 -10.19 -14.12 -9.18
N VAL A 60 -9.53 -15.23 -8.86
CA VAL A 60 -8.24 -15.61 -9.47
C VAL A 60 -8.35 -15.77 -10.99
N LYS A 61 -9.40 -16.43 -11.49
CA LYS A 61 -9.62 -16.63 -12.93
C LYS A 61 -9.91 -15.32 -13.67
N LYS A 62 -10.61 -14.39 -13.06
CA LYS A 62 -11.06 -13.13 -13.69
C LYS A 62 -10.06 -11.99 -13.52
N ARG A 63 -9.20 -12.02 -12.49
CA ARG A 63 -8.23 -10.94 -12.24
C ARG A 63 -7.36 -10.70 -13.47
N LYS A 64 -7.37 -9.48 -13.94
CA LYS A 64 -6.48 -8.95 -14.99
C LYS A 64 -6.11 -7.50 -14.67
N SER A 65 -5.03 -6.99 -15.26
CA SER A 65 -4.69 -5.57 -15.17
C SER A 65 -5.63 -4.76 -16.06
N VAL A 66 -6.48 -3.95 -15.43
CA VAL A 66 -7.45 -3.06 -16.08
C VAL A 66 -6.85 -1.67 -16.19
N ARG A 67 -6.82 -1.10 -17.40
CA ARG A 67 -6.22 0.20 -17.70
C ARG A 67 -7.20 1.21 -18.32
N SER A 68 -8.49 0.88 -18.31
CA SER A 68 -9.55 1.78 -18.76
C SER A 68 -10.74 1.66 -17.82
N PHE A 69 -11.21 2.80 -17.33
CA PHE A 69 -12.27 2.89 -16.33
C PHE A 69 -13.42 3.75 -16.85
N PHE A 70 -14.65 3.44 -16.39
CA PHE A 70 -15.76 4.36 -16.48
C PHE A 70 -15.57 5.52 -15.48
N PRO A 71 -16.10 6.73 -15.77
CA PRO A 71 -15.98 7.89 -14.89
C PRO A 71 -16.94 7.86 -13.69
N GLU A 72 -17.33 6.67 -13.26
CA GLU A 72 -18.23 6.44 -12.14
C GLU A 72 -17.47 6.57 -10.81
N PRO A 73 -18.08 7.21 -9.80
CA PRO A 73 -17.46 7.32 -8.49
C PRO A 73 -17.34 5.94 -7.82
N LEU A 74 -16.22 5.69 -7.16
CA LEU A 74 -16.10 4.58 -6.25
C LEU A 74 -16.91 4.86 -4.98
N SER A 75 -17.63 3.88 -4.42
CA SER A 75 -18.29 4.08 -3.14
C SER A 75 -17.26 4.11 -2.00
N LEU A 76 -17.55 4.89 -0.94
CA LEU A 76 -16.70 4.88 0.27
C LEU A 76 -16.69 3.49 0.93
N GLY A 77 -17.77 2.72 0.80
CA GLY A 77 -17.87 1.34 1.29
C GLY A 77 -16.93 0.39 0.56
N ASP A 78 -16.86 0.49 -0.78
CA ASP A 78 -15.93 -0.32 -1.58
C ASP A 78 -14.47 0.06 -1.27
N LEU A 79 -14.17 1.36 -1.19
CA LEU A 79 -12.83 1.81 -0.78
C LEU A 79 -12.45 1.27 0.61
N ALA A 80 -13.35 1.35 1.58
CA ALA A 80 -13.13 0.82 2.93
C ALA A 80 -12.86 -0.68 2.94
N PHE A 81 -13.65 -1.45 2.16
CA PHE A 81 -13.42 -2.89 1.98
C PHE A 81 -12.06 -3.18 1.36
N LEU A 82 -11.68 -2.47 0.30
CA LEU A 82 -10.40 -2.65 -0.39
C LEU A 82 -9.21 -2.35 0.53
N LEU A 83 -9.28 -1.28 1.32
CA LEU A 83 -8.26 -0.93 2.29
C LEU A 83 -8.13 -2.00 3.37
N TRP A 84 -9.25 -2.47 3.92
CA TRP A 84 -9.23 -3.55 4.90
C TRP A 84 -8.70 -4.86 4.31
N ALA A 85 -9.19 -5.26 3.16
CA ALA A 85 -8.82 -6.52 2.52
C ALA A 85 -7.35 -6.57 2.13
N SER A 86 -6.76 -5.43 1.77
CA SER A 86 -5.36 -5.33 1.38
C SER A 86 -4.39 -5.29 2.56
N THR A 87 -4.74 -4.62 3.68
CA THR A 87 -3.79 -4.43 4.79
C THR A 87 -4.43 -4.18 6.17
N GLY A 88 -5.75 -4.32 6.29
CA GLY A 88 -6.47 -4.06 7.55
C GLY A 88 -6.17 -5.07 8.66
N ILE A 89 -6.48 -4.72 9.90
CA ILE A 89 -6.39 -5.63 11.04
C ILE A 89 -7.46 -6.71 10.89
N GLN A 90 -7.03 -7.97 10.91
CA GLN A 90 -7.88 -9.14 10.76
C GLN A 90 -8.20 -9.78 12.12
N ARG A 91 -7.23 -9.81 13.04
CA ARG A 91 -7.37 -10.36 14.39
C ARG A 91 -6.38 -9.73 15.36
N ALA A 92 -6.71 -9.81 16.64
CA ALA A 92 -5.81 -9.49 17.74
C ALA A 92 -5.61 -10.74 18.61
N GLU A 93 -4.37 -11.13 18.85
CA GLU A 93 -4.02 -12.30 19.66
C GLU A 93 -2.81 -11.96 20.55
N GLN A 94 -2.90 -12.29 21.84
CA GLN A 94 -1.81 -12.12 22.82
C GLN A 94 -1.20 -10.70 22.84
N GLY A 95 -2.04 -9.66 22.62
CA GLY A 95 -1.59 -8.26 22.58
C GLY A 95 -0.93 -7.83 21.26
N TYR A 96 -0.95 -8.68 20.24
CA TYR A 96 -0.50 -8.35 18.89
C TYR A 96 -1.69 -8.27 17.93
N GLU A 97 -1.61 -7.35 16.97
CA GLU A 97 -2.59 -7.21 15.91
C GLU A 97 -2.01 -7.77 14.61
N PHE A 98 -2.76 -8.67 13.99
CA PHE A 98 -2.39 -9.28 12.73
C PHE A 98 -3.26 -8.77 11.60
N ARG A 99 -2.61 -8.47 10.48
CA ARG A 99 -3.29 -7.93 9.29
C ARG A 99 -3.77 -9.04 8.35
N THR A 100 -4.57 -8.65 7.37
CA THR A 100 -5.08 -9.55 6.31
C THR A 100 -3.98 -10.15 5.44
N VAL A 101 -2.80 -9.55 5.44
CA VAL A 101 -1.62 -10.00 4.70
C VAL A 101 -0.49 -10.36 5.66
N PRO A 102 0.37 -11.34 5.30
CA PRO A 102 1.55 -11.63 6.08
C PRO A 102 2.58 -10.50 5.95
N SER A 103 3.37 -10.30 7.00
CA SER A 103 4.54 -9.45 6.99
C SER A 103 5.68 -10.15 7.72
N ALA A 104 6.90 -10.00 7.25
CA ALA A 104 8.07 -10.60 7.86
C ALA A 104 8.22 -10.17 9.32
N GLY A 105 8.07 -11.15 10.23
CA GLY A 105 8.14 -10.93 11.68
C GLY A 105 7.01 -10.07 12.26
N ALA A 106 5.90 -9.92 11.54
CA ALA A 106 4.77 -9.05 11.86
C ALA A 106 5.20 -7.59 12.15
N LEU A 107 6.16 -7.07 11.39
CA LEU A 107 6.70 -5.72 11.57
C LEU A 107 5.94 -4.66 10.78
N TYR A 108 5.19 -5.07 9.75
CA TYR A 108 4.28 -4.23 8.95
C TYR A 108 4.88 -2.88 8.52
N PRO A 109 5.99 -2.88 7.74
CA PRO A 109 6.67 -1.64 7.35
C PRO A 109 5.87 -0.79 6.37
N ILE A 110 4.85 -1.36 5.72
CA ILE A 110 4.12 -0.71 4.64
C ILE A 110 3.01 0.19 5.18
N GLU A 111 3.03 1.46 4.75
CA GLU A 111 1.94 2.42 4.90
C GLU A 111 1.11 2.49 3.61
N THR A 112 -0.13 2.91 3.73
CA THR A 112 -1.06 3.04 2.60
C THR A 112 -1.58 4.46 2.52
N TYR A 113 -1.34 5.10 1.37
CA TYR A 113 -1.92 6.39 1.02
C TYR A 113 -2.95 6.22 -0.09
N VAL A 114 -3.88 7.13 -0.17
CA VAL A 114 -4.93 7.14 -1.18
C VAL A 114 -5.00 8.52 -1.82
N ILE A 115 -4.76 8.58 -3.14
CA ILE A 115 -5.11 9.75 -3.93
C ILE A 115 -6.56 9.56 -4.37
N VAL A 116 -7.42 10.44 -3.92
CA VAL A 116 -8.85 10.42 -4.21
C VAL A 116 -9.13 11.34 -5.38
N ASN A 117 -9.54 10.76 -6.51
CA ASN A 117 -9.98 11.50 -7.69
C ASN A 117 -11.51 11.58 -7.78
N ASN A 118 -12.21 10.47 -7.43
CA ASN A 118 -13.67 10.40 -7.51
C ASN A 118 -14.23 9.31 -6.59
N VAL A 119 -14.48 9.65 -5.33
CA VAL A 119 -15.10 8.77 -4.34
C VAL A 119 -16.33 9.44 -3.76
N GLY A 120 -17.47 8.74 -3.77
CA GLY A 120 -18.73 9.27 -3.25
C GLY A 120 -18.62 9.62 -1.76
N GLY A 121 -18.92 10.88 -1.43
CA GLY A 121 -18.88 11.39 -0.05
C GLY A 121 -17.48 11.73 0.48
N LEU A 122 -16.46 11.74 -0.38
CA LEU A 122 -15.09 12.09 -0.01
C LEU A 122 -14.57 13.19 -0.97
N GLU A 123 -13.95 14.21 -0.41
CA GLU A 123 -13.32 15.27 -1.20
C GLU A 123 -12.07 14.74 -1.91
N LYS A 124 -11.74 15.32 -3.08
CA LYS A 124 -10.49 15.03 -3.77
C LYS A 124 -9.30 15.42 -2.89
N GLY A 125 -8.27 14.59 -2.86
CA GLY A 125 -7.13 14.88 -2.00
C GLY A 125 -6.17 13.72 -1.85
N VAL A 126 -5.19 13.93 -0.98
CA VAL A 126 -4.24 12.92 -0.51
C VAL A 126 -4.62 12.52 0.92
N TYR A 127 -4.79 11.24 1.12
CA TYR A 127 -5.18 10.66 2.41
C TYR A 127 -4.20 9.59 2.86
N HIS A 128 -3.99 9.48 4.17
CA HIS A 128 -3.32 8.34 4.79
C HIS A 128 -4.37 7.39 5.39
N TYR A 129 -4.17 6.09 5.22
CA TYR A 129 -5.03 5.09 5.85
C TYR A 129 -4.53 4.75 7.25
N ASN A 130 -5.16 5.34 8.26
CA ASN A 130 -4.91 4.95 9.66
C ASN A 130 -5.56 3.60 9.93
N ILE A 131 -4.76 2.57 9.92
CA ILE A 131 -5.20 1.17 10.04
C ILE A 131 -5.78 0.90 11.43
N LEU A 132 -5.17 1.45 12.48
CA LEU A 132 -5.60 1.25 13.86
C LEU A 132 -6.96 1.90 14.13
N ALA A 133 -7.12 3.15 13.71
CA ALA A 133 -8.37 3.89 13.84
C ALA A 133 -9.45 3.49 12.82
N TYR A 134 -9.07 2.74 11.77
CA TYR A 134 -9.91 2.41 10.63
C TYR A 134 -10.55 3.65 10.01
N SER A 135 -9.72 4.60 9.65
CA SER A 135 -10.12 5.91 9.12
C SER A 135 -9.13 6.39 8.05
N LEU A 136 -9.57 7.34 7.24
CA LEU A 136 -8.69 8.13 6.39
C LEU A 136 -8.32 9.42 7.11
N GLU A 137 -7.06 9.79 7.07
CA GLU A 137 -6.50 11.04 7.57
C GLU A 137 -6.20 11.94 6.36
N GLU A 138 -6.91 13.05 6.23
CA GLU A 138 -6.76 13.99 5.11
C GLU A 138 -5.48 14.79 5.28
N LEU A 139 -4.52 14.57 4.37
CA LEU A 139 -3.22 15.25 4.40
C LEU A 139 -3.20 16.50 3.53
N LYS A 140 -3.84 16.42 2.34
CA LYS A 140 -3.92 17.51 1.38
C LYS A 140 -5.29 17.49 0.72
N ASN A 141 -5.91 18.66 0.58
CA ASN A 141 -7.13 18.85 -0.19
C ASN A 141 -6.79 19.36 -1.59
N GLY A 142 -7.48 18.88 -2.63
CA GLY A 142 -7.28 19.29 -4.02
C GLY A 142 -7.21 18.12 -4.99
N ASP A 143 -7.12 18.43 -6.28
CA ASP A 143 -7.02 17.43 -7.35
C ASP A 143 -5.55 17.11 -7.65
N PHE A 144 -5.13 15.91 -7.35
CA PHE A 144 -3.76 15.40 -7.56
C PHE A 144 -3.69 14.35 -8.69
N GLY A 145 -4.78 14.13 -9.42
CA GLY A 145 -4.85 13.08 -10.44
C GLY A 145 -3.83 13.26 -11.57
N GLU A 146 -3.76 14.45 -12.14
CA GLU A 146 -2.82 14.76 -13.23
C GLU A 146 -1.37 14.78 -12.71
N GLU A 147 -1.14 15.31 -11.50
CA GLU A 147 0.19 15.30 -10.88
C GLU A 147 0.68 13.86 -10.65
N MET A 148 -0.20 12.97 -10.16
CA MET A 148 0.09 11.54 -10.04
C MET A 148 0.31 10.86 -11.39
N ALA A 149 -0.42 11.22 -12.44
CA ALA A 149 -0.22 10.67 -13.78
C ALA A 149 1.17 11.06 -14.32
N HIS A 150 1.57 12.31 -14.11
CA HIS A 150 2.88 12.82 -14.48
C HIS A 150 4.00 12.10 -13.71
N ALA A 151 3.91 12.06 -12.38
CA ALA A 151 4.85 11.33 -11.53
C ALA A 151 4.93 9.83 -11.88
N ALA A 152 3.85 9.23 -12.38
CA ALA A 152 3.80 7.85 -12.84
C ALA A 152 4.22 7.69 -14.33
N LEU A 153 5.18 8.48 -14.82
CA LEU A 153 5.68 8.44 -16.20
C LEU A 153 4.59 8.65 -17.25
N GLU A 154 3.80 9.71 -17.11
CA GLU A 154 2.70 10.09 -17.99
C GLU A 154 1.58 9.02 -18.11
N GLN A 155 1.43 8.16 -17.10
CA GLN A 155 0.38 7.16 -17.09
C GLN A 155 -0.97 7.77 -16.72
N LYS A 156 -1.71 8.27 -17.71
CA LYS A 156 -3.03 8.92 -17.56
C LYS A 156 -4.07 8.09 -16.80
N ILE A 157 -3.82 6.80 -16.65
CA ILE A 157 -4.66 5.90 -15.85
C ILE A 157 -4.74 6.36 -14.38
N CYS A 158 -3.71 7.04 -13.84
CA CYS A 158 -3.70 7.56 -12.48
C CYS A 158 -4.71 8.71 -12.30
N ALA A 159 -4.87 9.56 -13.32
CA ALA A 159 -5.88 10.62 -13.30
C ALA A 159 -7.30 10.10 -13.61
N ALA A 160 -7.40 9.06 -14.47
CA ALA A 160 -8.67 8.53 -14.92
C ALA A 160 -9.35 7.59 -13.90
N ALA A 161 -8.59 6.94 -13.02
CA ALA A 161 -9.13 6.05 -12.01
C ALA A 161 -9.74 6.83 -10.84
N PRO A 162 -10.85 6.37 -10.24
CA PRO A 162 -11.43 6.97 -9.04
C PRO A 162 -10.46 7.11 -7.88
N VAL A 163 -9.53 6.15 -7.71
CA VAL A 163 -8.49 6.19 -6.68
C VAL A 163 -7.17 5.64 -7.17
N VAL A 164 -6.08 6.19 -6.62
CA VAL A 164 -4.74 5.59 -6.67
C VAL A 164 -4.33 5.25 -5.24
N LEU A 165 -4.11 3.97 -4.97
CA LEU A 165 -3.49 3.52 -3.75
C LEU A 165 -1.98 3.56 -3.92
N VAL A 166 -1.28 4.14 -2.96
CA VAL A 166 0.18 4.27 -2.96
C VAL A 166 0.70 3.60 -1.70
N TRP A 167 1.64 2.68 -1.87
CA TRP A 167 2.32 2.04 -0.76
C TRP A 167 3.72 2.55 -0.63
N THR A 168 4.03 3.00 0.59
CA THR A 168 5.37 3.40 1.02
C THR A 168 5.90 2.39 2.01
N ALA A 169 7.18 2.45 2.31
CA ALA A 169 7.77 1.70 3.41
C ALA A 169 8.46 2.62 4.41
N VAL A 170 8.14 2.46 5.69
CA VAL A 170 8.93 2.94 6.81
C VAL A 170 10.02 1.91 7.07
N PHE A 171 11.18 2.11 6.44
CA PHE A 171 12.23 1.08 6.34
C PHE A 171 12.74 0.62 7.70
N ASN A 172 12.85 1.53 8.67
CA ASN A 172 13.38 1.23 9.99
C ASN A 172 12.56 0.19 10.76
N ARG A 173 11.25 0.04 10.50
CA ARG A 173 10.43 -1.02 11.12
C ARG A 173 10.98 -2.41 10.81
N SER A 174 11.45 -2.65 9.60
CA SER A 174 12.03 -3.95 9.19
C SER A 174 13.54 -4.01 9.39
N LYS A 175 14.27 -2.90 9.16
CA LYS A 175 15.72 -2.79 9.36
C LYS A 175 16.12 -3.05 10.81
N TRP A 176 15.30 -2.65 11.77
CA TRP A 176 15.48 -2.89 13.19
C TRP A 176 15.74 -4.37 13.51
N LYS A 177 15.09 -5.29 12.79
CA LYS A 177 15.23 -6.74 13.00
C LYS A 177 16.11 -7.42 11.96
N TYR A 178 16.07 -6.99 10.73
CA TYR A 178 16.62 -7.71 9.58
C TYR A 178 17.78 -6.99 8.88
N ALA A 179 18.22 -5.84 9.40
CA ALA A 179 19.28 -5.02 8.83
C ALA A 179 19.09 -4.82 7.30
N GLN A 180 20.12 -4.99 6.50
CA GLN A 180 20.05 -4.80 5.05
C GLN A 180 19.17 -5.81 4.31
N ARG A 181 18.92 -6.98 4.90
CA ARG A 181 18.00 -7.94 4.30
C ARG A 181 16.53 -7.51 4.38
N ALA A 182 16.20 -6.55 5.23
CA ALA A 182 14.86 -5.97 5.38
C ALA A 182 14.24 -5.57 4.03
N TYR A 183 15.02 -4.98 3.13
CA TYR A 183 14.54 -4.53 1.82
C TYR A 183 13.90 -5.66 1.00
N ARG A 184 14.43 -6.90 1.07
CA ARG A 184 13.79 -8.05 0.41
C ARG A 184 12.39 -8.31 0.96
N TYR A 185 12.23 -8.23 2.28
CA TYR A 185 10.96 -8.50 2.94
C TYR A 185 9.95 -7.38 2.70
N VAL A 186 10.42 -6.14 2.69
CA VAL A 186 9.60 -4.96 2.38
C VAL A 186 8.95 -5.08 1.00
N TYR A 187 9.71 -5.46 -0.03
CA TYR A 187 9.16 -5.65 -1.38
C TYR A 187 8.19 -6.83 -1.46
N LEU A 188 8.45 -7.93 -0.72
CA LEU A 188 7.52 -9.06 -0.65
C LEU A 188 6.21 -8.67 0.05
N ASP A 189 6.29 -7.93 1.15
CA ASP A 189 5.11 -7.44 1.87
C ASP A 189 4.25 -6.55 0.97
N ALA A 190 4.84 -5.61 0.24
CA ALA A 190 4.14 -4.75 -0.71
C ALA A 190 3.46 -5.57 -1.82
N GLY A 191 4.11 -6.62 -2.33
CA GLY A 191 3.53 -7.54 -3.30
C GLY A 191 2.32 -8.31 -2.77
N HIS A 192 2.35 -8.76 -1.51
CA HIS A 192 1.20 -9.40 -0.86
C HIS A 192 0.00 -8.45 -0.78
N ILE A 193 0.23 -7.20 -0.34
CA ILE A 193 -0.80 -6.17 -0.23
C ILE A 193 -1.44 -5.88 -1.60
N ALA A 194 -0.60 -5.67 -2.62
CA ALA A 194 -1.06 -5.37 -3.98
C ALA A 194 -1.87 -6.52 -4.58
N GLN A 195 -1.47 -7.77 -4.34
CA GLN A 195 -2.24 -8.93 -4.83
C GLN A 195 -3.57 -9.09 -4.10
N ASN A 196 -3.61 -8.87 -2.78
CA ASN A 196 -4.88 -8.88 -2.03
C ASN A 196 -5.83 -7.79 -2.55
N LEU A 197 -5.31 -6.57 -2.80
CA LEU A 197 -6.11 -5.51 -3.42
C LEU A 197 -6.70 -5.95 -4.77
N ALA A 198 -5.87 -6.51 -5.66
CA ALA A 198 -6.29 -6.90 -7.00
C ALA A 198 -7.39 -7.98 -6.97
N LEU A 199 -7.26 -8.97 -6.10
CA LEU A 199 -8.26 -10.03 -5.93
C LEU A 199 -9.56 -9.49 -5.31
N SER A 200 -9.44 -8.63 -4.29
CA SER A 200 -10.58 -8.01 -3.63
C SER A 200 -11.34 -7.08 -4.57
N ALA A 201 -10.65 -6.25 -5.35
CA ALA A 201 -11.28 -5.42 -6.38
C ALA A 201 -12.03 -6.29 -7.40
N THR A 202 -11.38 -7.33 -7.92
CA THR A 202 -12.03 -8.26 -8.87
C THR A 202 -13.24 -8.94 -8.24
N SER A 203 -13.19 -9.31 -6.95
CA SER A 203 -14.28 -10.02 -6.28
C SER A 203 -15.58 -9.22 -6.16
N ILE A 204 -15.48 -7.90 -6.18
CA ILE A 204 -16.63 -6.97 -6.13
C ILE A 204 -16.91 -6.28 -7.47
N GLY A 205 -16.37 -6.81 -8.58
CA GLY A 205 -16.63 -6.31 -9.93
C GLY A 205 -15.80 -5.07 -10.33
N LEU A 206 -14.83 -4.67 -9.53
CA LEU A 206 -13.90 -3.58 -9.85
C LEU A 206 -12.68 -4.11 -10.60
N GLY A 207 -12.03 -3.20 -11.33
CA GLY A 207 -10.76 -3.43 -11.99
C GLY A 207 -9.60 -2.74 -11.26
N SER A 208 -8.41 -3.31 -11.35
CA SER A 208 -7.18 -2.68 -10.84
C SER A 208 -6.00 -2.88 -11.78
N CYS A 209 -5.03 -1.99 -11.67
CA CYS A 209 -3.73 -2.15 -12.32
C CYS A 209 -2.61 -1.69 -11.38
N GLN A 210 -1.64 -2.55 -11.16
CA GLN A 210 -0.45 -2.24 -10.40
C GLN A 210 0.57 -1.50 -11.29
N ILE A 211 1.22 -0.48 -10.72
CA ILE A 211 2.18 0.39 -11.41
C ILE A 211 3.48 0.41 -10.61
N GLY A 212 4.56 -0.04 -11.23
CA GLY A 212 5.90 -0.02 -10.65
C GLY A 212 6.85 0.96 -11.34
N ALA A 213 6.36 1.73 -12.32
CA ALA A 213 7.15 2.69 -13.08
C ALA A 213 6.66 4.10 -12.78
N PHE A 214 7.45 4.86 -12.01
CA PHE A 214 7.16 6.22 -11.56
C PHE A 214 8.48 6.92 -11.16
N PHE A 215 8.43 8.25 -11.02
CA PHE A 215 9.50 9.05 -10.42
C PHE A 215 9.30 9.07 -8.91
N ASP A 216 10.17 8.37 -8.17
CA ASP A 216 10.03 8.16 -6.72
C ASP A 216 9.92 9.47 -5.96
N GLU A 217 10.80 10.44 -6.24
CA GLU A 217 10.84 11.73 -5.54
C GLU A 217 9.57 12.56 -5.77
N GLU A 218 8.99 12.50 -6.98
CA GLU A 218 7.75 13.22 -7.28
C GLU A 218 6.57 12.63 -6.52
N VAL A 219 6.46 11.29 -6.47
CA VAL A 219 5.42 10.62 -5.67
C VAL A 219 5.62 10.91 -4.19
N ASN A 220 6.86 10.84 -3.67
CA ASN A 220 7.16 11.17 -2.28
C ASN A 220 6.74 12.60 -1.92
N GLN A 221 6.97 13.58 -2.81
CA GLN A 221 6.54 14.98 -2.64
C GLN A 221 5.02 15.12 -2.60
N ILE A 222 4.29 14.41 -3.48
CA ILE A 222 2.82 14.38 -3.47
C ILE A 222 2.31 13.89 -2.12
N LEU A 223 2.90 12.83 -1.58
CA LEU A 223 2.52 12.26 -0.29
C LEU A 223 3.01 13.10 0.91
N GLY A 224 4.09 13.84 0.76
CA GLY A 224 4.76 14.57 1.83
C GLY A 224 5.62 13.67 2.72
N VAL A 225 6.24 12.64 2.13
CA VAL A 225 7.23 11.77 2.78
C VAL A 225 8.65 12.14 2.33
N ASP A 226 9.66 11.78 3.12
CA ASP A 226 11.04 12.27 2.97
C ASP A 226 11.88 11.53 1.91
N GLY A 227 11.38 10.40 1.40
CA GLY A 227 12.10 9.58 0.44
C GLY A 227 13.28 8.78 1.02
N VAL A 228 13.58 8.92 2.30
CA VAL A 228 14.74 8.31 2.98
C VAL A 228 14.33 7.35 4.10
N GLU A 229 13.65 7.87 5.13
CA GLU A 229 13.09 7.03 6.20
C GLU A 229 11.80 6.34 5.75
N GLU A 230 11.03 7.04 4.92
CA GLU A 230 9.85 6.53 4.26
C GLU A 230 9.85 6.89 2.78
N SER A 231 9.69 5.91 1.90
CA SER A 231 9.63 6.13 0.45
C SER A 231 8.60 5.24 -0.23
N VAL A 232 8.09 5.72 -1.37
CA VAL A 232 7.18 4.98 -2.24
C VAL A 232 7.83 3.70 -2.75
N LEU A 233 7.00 2.65 -2.88
CA LEU A 233 7.43 1.35 -3.43
C LEU A 233 6.57 0.89 -4.60
N TYR A 234 5.26 1.17 -4.55
CA TYR A 234 4.32 0.59 -5.48
C TYR A 234 3.01 1.38 -5.50
N LEU A 235 2.37 1.42 -6.66
CA LEU A 235 1.09 2.07 -6.86
C LEU A 235 0.05 1.07 -7.38
N SER A 236 -1.21 1.36 -7.14
CA SER A 236 -2.32 0.62 -7.74
C SER A 236 -3.49 1.55 -8.02
N VAL A 237 -4.00 1.53 -9.23
CA VAL A 237 -5.24 2.21 -9.57
C VAL A 237 -6.42 1.27 -9.45
N VAL A 238 -7.58 1.77 -9.03
CA VAL A 238 -8.82 0.99 -8.93
C VAL A 238 -9.99 1.81 -9.44
N GLY A 239 -10.91 1.14 -10.15
CA GLY A 239 -12.14 1.76 -10.66
C GLY A 239 -13.06 0.76 -11.34
N HIS A 240 -14.18 1.27 -11.89
CA HIS A 240 -15.15 0.47 -12.66
C HIS A 240 -14.57 0.16 -14.04
N PRO A 241 -14.34 -1.13 -14.40
CA PRO A 241 -13.68 -1.52 -15.65
C PRO A 241 -14.57 -1.25 -16.87
N ARG A 242 -13.96 -0.74 -17.93
CA ARG A 242 -14.57 -0.67 -19.27
C ARG A 242 -14.41 -1.97 -20.04
#